data_3ac76ab81a6b27e582b8504fe1bb1d26
#
_entry.id   3ac76ab81a6b27e582b8504fe1bb1d26
#
_cell.length_a   1.000
_cell.length_b   1.000
_cell.length_c   1.000
_cell.angle_alpha   90.00
_cell.angle_beta   90.00
_cell.angle_gamma   90.00
#
_symmetry.space_group_name_H-M   'P 1'
#
loop_
_entity.id
_entity.type
_entity.pdbx_description
1 polymer ?
#
loop_
_entity_poly.entity_id
_entity_poly.type
_entity_poly.pdbx_seq_one_letter_code
_entity_poly.pdbx_strand_id
1 'polypeptide(L)'
;MPLPKPPAKKGDLLHSNEYEAQAAPRADKRTLKTRAVEAPAPAALDLHDGVTALAARPAPPPAATPAPALAVRAPAPGPAPRERKPRMNRGTGPAKLFVLDTNVLMHDPMSLFRFEEHDVFLPMITLEELDGHKKGMSEVARSVRQVSRELDALAALATKDGQMDAQAGIPLASTGHREAGGKLFFQTTFLDFKLPPGLPQGKADNQILGVVQSLREQQQGAASPRDIVLVSKDINMRVKARALGLPAEDYFNDKTLEDGDLLYTGVLQLPADFWDRHGKTMESWQQGGHTFYRISGPLVPALMINQFVYLEVPGAAPLYARVAEITGKTAVLRTLRDYTHGKNAVWGVTARNREQNFALNLLMDPECDFITLTGTAGTGKTLMTLAAGLSQVLDDRRYTEIIVTRVTVPVGDDIGFLPGNEEEKMGPWMGALDDNLEVLARTDASAGEWGRAATNDLVRSKIKIKSLNFMRGRTFLNKFVLIDEAQNLTPKQMKTLITRAGPGTKIVCLGNLAQIDTPYLTEGSSGLTYAVDRFKGWPHGGHVTLARGERSRLADFASEVL
;
A
#
# COMPACT_ATOMS: atom_id res chain seq x y z
N MET A 1 10.83 -40.81 -21.98
CA MET A 1 9.84 -41.92 -21.87
C MET A 1 8.59 -41.46 -22.60
N PRO A 2 7.98 -42.26 -23.48
CA PRO A 2 6.74 -41.87 -24.14
C PRO A 2 5.59 -41.88 -23.11
N LEU A 3 4.70 -40.89 -23.24
CA LEU A 3 3.52 -40.72 -22.38
C LEU A 3 2.62 -41.98 -22.46
N PRO A 4 1.97 -42.39 -21.36
CA PRO A 4 1.03 -43.52 -21.36
C PRO A 4 -0.18 -43.21 -22.26
N LYS A 5 -0.68 -44.23 -22.92
CA LYS A 5 -1.88 -44.09 -23.79
C LYS A 5 -3.10 -43.73 -22.95
N PRO A 6 -4.02 -42.89 -23.46
CA PRO A 6 -5.24 -42.56 -22.73
C PRO A 6 -6.11 -43.80 -22.51
N PRO A 7 -6.92 -43.85 -21.43
CA PRO A 7 -7.76 -45.00 -21.11
C PRO A 7 -8.81 -45.21 -22.21
N ALA A 8 -9.01 -46.48 -22.60
CA ALA A 8 -9.86 -46.90 -23.71
C ALA A 8 -11.39 -46.88 -23.41
N LYS A 9 -11.80 -46.60 -22.17
CA LYS A 9 -13.21 -46.50 -21.78
C LYS A 9 -13.45 -45.23 -20.95
N LYS A 10 -14.55 -44.53 -21.20
CA LYS A 10 -15.06 -43.49 -20.28
C LYS A 10 -15.37 -44.15 -18.93
N GLY A 11 -14.86 -43.60 -17.84
CA GLY A 11 -15.24 -44.04 -16.50
C GLY A 11 -16.69 -43.66 -16.22
N ASP A 12 -17.46 -44.60 -15.68
CA ASP A 12 -18.79 -44.34 -15.18
C ASP A 12 -18.70 -43.61 -13.84
N LEU A 13 -19.62 -42.69 -13.59
CA LEU A 13 -19.74 -42.01 -12.29
C LEU A 13 -20.17 -43.05 -11.23
N LEU A 14 -19.40 -43.18 -10.16
CA LEU A 14 -19.74 -44.02 -9.00
C LEU A 14 -21.02 -43.48 -8.33
N HIS A 15 -21.95 -44.38 -8.01
CA HIS A 15 -23.12 -44.05 -7.23
C HIS A 15 -22.78 -43.76 -5.77
N SER A 16 -23.54 -42.87 -5.12
CA SER A 16 -23.29 -42.42 -3.73
C SER A 16 -23.07 -43.52 -2.70
N ASN A 17 -23.65 -44.71 -2.92
CA ASN A 17 -23.55 -45.88 -2.03
C ASN A 17 -22.19 -46.60 -2.14
N GLU A 18 -21.37 -46.33 -3.14
CA GLU A 18 -20.07 -46.96 -3.34
C GLU A 18 -18.95 -46.21 -2.62
N TYR A 19 -19.21 -44.97 -2.16
CA TYR A 19 -18.25 -44.18 -1.38
C TYR A 19 -18.14 -44.64 0.07
N GLU A 20 -19.16 -45.25 0.66
CA GLU A 20 -19.13 -45.72 2.05
C GLU A 20 -18.34 -47.01 2.26
N ALA A 21 -18.07 -47.79 1.20
CA ALA A 21 -17.36 -49.06 1.30
C ALA A 21 -15.83 -48.99 1.32
N GLN A 22 -15.21 -47.83 1.06
CA GLN A 22 -13.74 -47.66 0.99
C GLN A 22 -13.10 -46.97 2.18
N ALA A 23 -13.82 -46.57 3.21
CA ALA A 23 -13.32 -45.80 4.35
C ALA A 23 -13.14 -46.66 5.62
N ALA A 24 -12.36 -47.74 5.58
CA ALA A 24 -11.83 -48.38 6.80
C ALA A 24 -10.51 -49.12 6.55
N PRO A 25 -9.35 -48.59 6.90
CA PRO A 25 -8.14 -49.41 7.02
C PRO A 25 -8.19 -50.19 8.34
N ARG A 26 -8.12 -51.51 8.25
CA ARG A 26 -7.97 -52.42 9.39
C ARG A 26 -6.66 -52.17 10.11
N ALA A 27 -6.73 -51.91 11.41
CA ALA A 27 -5.57 -51.82 12.30
C ALA A 27 -4.94 -53.21 12.50
N ASP A 28 -3.70 -53.35 12.07
CA ASP A 28 -2.86 -54.52 12.33
C ASP A 28 -2.22 -54.37 13.72
N LYS A 29 -2.60 -55.25 14.65
CA LYS A 29 -2.00 -55.36 15.98
C LYS A 29 -0.66 -56.07 15.85
N ARG A 30 0.46 -55.37 15.85
CA ARG A 30 1.79 -55.92 16.16
C ARG A 30 2.24 -55.42 17.51
N THR A 31 2.25 -56.34 18.44
CA THR A 31 2.89 -56.28 19.76
C THR A 31 4.39 -56.02 19.65
N LEU A 32 4.84 -54.86 20.11
CA LEU A 32 6.26 -54.60 20.33
C LEU A 32 6.59 -54.82 21.81
N LYS A 33 7.45 -55.80 22.05
CA LYS A 33 8.07 -56.09 23.34
C LYS A 33 8.96 -54.90 23.76
N THR A 34 8.69 -54.38 24.93
CA THR A 34 9.54 -53.45 25.66
C THR A 34 10.84 -54.12 26.10
N ARG A 35 11.97 -53.56 25.70
CA ARG A 35 13.29 -53.88 26.24
C ARG A 35 13.78 -52.63 26.99
N ALA A 36 13.85 -52.75 28.30
CA ALA A 36 14.42 -51.76 29.19
C ALA A 36 15.93 -51.65 28.94
N VAL A 37 16.43 -50.44 28.82
CA VAL A 37 17.85 -50.12 28.88
C VAL A 37 18.04 -49.16 30.05
N GLU A 38 18.84 -49.61 31.01
CA GLU A 38 19.27 -48.89 32.21
C GLU A 38 20.06 -47.62 31.86
N ALA A 39 19.81 -46.56 32.62
CA ALA A 39 20.59 -45.34 32.61
C ALA A 39 21.81 -45.49 33.55
N PRO A 40 23.00 -44.99 33.19
CA PRO A 40 24.11 -44.87 34.14
C PRO A 40 24.00 -43.60 34.98
N ALA A 41 24.38 -43.76 36.26
CA ALA A 41 24.40 -42.72 37.30
C ALA A 41 25.47 -41.64 37.07
N PRO A 42 25.31 -40.47 37.67
CA PRO A 42 26.24 -39.33 37.51
C PRO A 42 27.49 -39.51 38.40
N ALA A 43 28.65 -39.27 37.80
CA ALA A 43 29.93 -39.18 38.52
C ALA A 43 30.07 -37.75 39.13
N ALA A 44 30.36 -37.74 40.43
CA ALA A 44 30.78 -36.55 41.16
C ALA A 44 32.20 -36.15 40.74
N LEU A 45 32.47 -34.89 40.62
CA LEU A 45 33.82 -34.32 40.56
C LEU A 45 33.98 -33.21 41.57
N ASP A 46 35.04 -33.40 42.32
CA ASP A 46 35.48 -32.69 43.51
C ASP A 46 35.79 -31.18 43.28
N LEU A 47 35.52 -30.45 44.34
CA LEU A 47 36.07 -29.13 44.64
C LEU A 47 37.57 -29.24 44.94
N HIS A 48 38.41 -28.44 44.28
CA HIS A 48 39.68 -28.00 44.86
C HIS A 48 39.98 -26.53 44.55
N ASP A 49 40.36 -25.87 45.60
CA ASP A 49 40.79 -24.50 45.79
C ASP A 49 41.95 -24.08 44.86
N GLY A 50 41.98 -22.81 44.50
CA GLY A 50 43.10 -22.16 43.87
C GLY A 50 43.00 -20.64 43.86
N VAL A 51 43.59 -20.08 44.89
CA VAL A 51 43.73 -18.67 45.24
C VAL A 51 44.56 -17.87 44.22
N THR A 52 44.14 -16.60 44.01
CA THR A 52 44.91 -15.39 43.62
C THR A 52 45.66 -15.28 42.29
N ALA A 53 45.25 -14.25 41.56
CA ALA A 53 46.19 -13.19 41.10
C ALA A 53 45.40 -11.97 40.54
N LEU A 54 45.56 -10.84 41.21
CA LEU A 54 45.22 -9.51 40.71
C LEU A 54 46.07 -9.22 39.48
N ALA A 55 45.47 -9.02 38.34
CA ALA A 55 46.12 -8.45 37.17
C ALA A 55 45.62 -7.01 36.94
N ALA A 56 46.60 -6.11 36.86
CA ALA A 56 46.47 -4.67 36.77
C ALA A 56 45.71 -4.18 35.55
N ARG A 57 44.93 -3.11 35.73
CA ARG A 57 44.33 -2.31 34.68
C ARG A 57 45.40 -1.72 33.77
N PRO A 58 45.29 -1.75 32.45
CA PRO A 58 46.13 -0.94 31.57
C PRO A 58 45.71 0.55 31.62
N ALA A 59 46.68 1.43 31.63
CA ALA A 59 46.55 2.87 31.64
C ALA A 59 45.94 3.41 30.33
N PRO A 60 45.22 4.57 30.34
CA PRO A 60 44.66 5.16 29.14
C PRO A 60 45.79 5.73 28.23
N PRO A 61 45.60 5.69 26.90
CA PRO A 61 46.53 6.25 25.95
C PRO A 61 46.57 7.80 26.03
N PRO A 62 47.69 8.43 25.66
CA PRO A 62 47.85 9.88 25.77
C PRO A 62 46.97 10.64 24.79
N ALA A 63 46.53 11.81 25.21
CA ALA A 63 45.70 12.74 24.48
C ALA A 63 46.30 13.13 23.12
N ALA A 64 45.53 12.94 22.06
CA ALA A 64 45.88 13.37 20.71
C ALA A 64 45.77 14.90 20.61
N THR A 65 46.78 15.50 20.02
CA THR A 65 46.88 16.92 19.66
C THR A 65 45.73 17.36 18.76
N PRO A 66 45.11 18.54 18.94
CA PRO A 66 44.01 18.99 18.10
C PRO A 66 44.50 19.31 16.68
N ALA A 67 43.86 18.68 15.69
CA ALA A 67 44.01 19.03 14.30
C ALA A 67 43.35 20.40 14.00
N PRO A 68 43.85 21.18 13.01
CA PRO A 68 43.32 22.50 12.73
C PRO A 68 41.88 22.45 12.23
N ALA A 69 41.07 23.37 12.77
CA ALA A 69 39.67 23.54 12.45
C ALA A 69 39.45 23.75 10.94
N LEU A 70 38.81 22.80 10.29
CA LEU A 70 38.22 23.00 8.95
C LEU A 70 37.08 24.01 9.09
N ALA A 71 37.19 25.11 8.34
CA ALA A 71 36.19 26.16 8.26
C ALA A 71 34.80 25.53 7.94
N VAL A 72 33.85 25.70 8.85
CA VAL A 72 32.46 25.33 8.68
C VAL A 72 31.88 26.20 7.55
N ARG A 73 31.72 25.60 6.39
CA ARG A 73 31.01 26.22 5.27
C ARG A 73 29.55 26.38 5.72
N ALA A 74 29.05 27.62 5.74
CA ALA A 74 27.64 27.91 6.02
C ALA A 74 26.73 27.06 5.14
N PRO A 75 25.62 26.51 5.69
CA PRO A 75 24.67 25.78 4.88
C PRO A 75 24.08 26.71 3.80
N ALA A 76 24.01 26.22 2.58
CA ALA A 76 23.40 26.94 1.48
C ALA A 76 21.94 27.28 1.87
N PRO A 77 21.41 28.46 1.50
CA PRO A 77 20.02 28.80 1.78
C PRO A 77 19.14 27.76 1.12
N GLY A 78 18.23 27.18 1.93
CA GLY A 78 17.24 26.21 1.47
C GLY A 78 16.42 26.82 0.32
N PRO A 79 15.89 26.00 -0.59
CA PRO A 79 15.07 26.49 -1.70
C PRO A 79 13.90 27.30 -1.14
N ALA A 80 13.74 28.52 -1.66
CA ALA A 80 12.63 29.39 -1.34
C ALA A 80 11.29 28.63 -1.52
N PRO A 81 10.25 28.91 -0.71
CA PRO A 81 8.95 28.30 -0.87
C PRO A 81 8.48 28.53 -2.31
N ARG A 82 8.40 27.45 -3.10
CA ARG A 82 7.80 27.54 -4.44
C ARG A 82 6.36 27.97 -4.26
N GLU A 83 6.03 29.14 -4.77
CA GLU A 83 4.68 29.61 -4.90
C GLU A 83 3.84 28.50 -5.51
N ARG A 84 2.73 28.15 -4.84
CA ARG A 84 1.71 27.26 -5.39
C ARG A 84 1.32 27.83 -6.75
N LYS A 85 1.67 27.12 -7.82
CA LYS A 85 1.12 27.41 -9.14
C LYS A 85 -0.41 27.47 -8.98
N PRO A 86 -1.06 28.52 -9.40
CA PRO A 86 -2.53 28.58 -9.36
C PRO A 86 -3.05 27.35 -10.11
N ARG A 87 -4.13 26.74 -9.59
CA ARG A 87 -4.92 25.74 -10.34
C ARG A 87 -5.07 26.29 -11.74
N MET A 88 -4.57 25.56 -12.74
CA MET A 88 -4.74 25.96 -14.14
C MET A 88 -6.22 26.23 -14.34
N ASN A 89 -6.54 27.47 -14.65
CA ASN A 89 -7.86 27.84 -15.13
C ASN A 89 -8.15 26.92 -16.31
N ARG A 90 -9.38 26.38 -16.38
CA ARG A 90 -9.90 25.64 -17.52
C ARG A 90 -9.40 26.33 -18.78
N GLY A 91 -8.58 25.59 -19.56
CA GLY A 91 -7.90 26.20 -20.68
C GLY A 91 -8.91 26.74 -21.70
N THR A 92 -8.76 27.97 -22.09
CA THR A 92 -9.52 28.62 -23.19
C THR A 92 -8.95 28.20 -24.55
N GLY A 93 -8.17 27.11 -24.60
CA GLY A 93 -7.60 26.58 -25.84
C GLY A 93 -8.58 25.65 -26.59
N PRO A 94 -8.31 25.40 -27.89
CA PRO A 94 -9.12 24.47 -28.68
C PRO A 94 -9.12 23.08 -28.02
N ALA A 95 -10.28 22.39 -28.11
CA ALA A 95 -10.43 21.04 -27.58
C ALA A 95 -9.41 20.10 -28.23
N LYS A 96 -8.67 19.34 -27.39
CA LYS A 96 -7.74 18.29 -27.85
C LYS A 96 -8.52 17.03 -28.22
N LEU A 97 -7.91 16.18 -29.07
CA LEU A 97 -8.37 14.82 -29.32
C LEU A 97 -7.38 13.84 -28.69
N PHE A 98 -7.81 13.16 -27.64
CA PHE A 98 -7.00 12.16 -26.94
C PHE A 98 -7.23 10.78 -27.53
N VAL A 99 -6.17 10.15 -28.03
CA VAL A 99 -6.19 8.77 -28.50
C VAL A 99 -5.80 7.87 -27.36
N LEU A 100 -6.71 7.00 -26.91
CA LEU A 100 -6.47 6.15 -25.76
C LEU A 100 -5.88 4.80 -26.15
N ASP A 101 -4.84 4.44 -25.44
CA ASP A 101 -4.27 3.10 -25.45
C ASP A 101 -5.11 2.15 -24.60
N THR A 102 -5.09 0.86 -24.92
CA THR A 102 -5.85 -0.20 -24.25
C THR A 102 -5.56 -0.28 -22.76
N ASN A 103 -4.30 -0.07 -22.36
CA ASN A 103 -3.87 -0.13 -20.97
C ASN A 103 -4.52 0.94 -20.08
N VAL A 104 -4.87 2.11 -20.63
CA VAL A 104 -5.60 3.16 -19.90
C VAL A 104 -6.99 2.69 -19.51
N LEU A 105 -7.71 2.07 -20.45
CA LEU A 105 -9.05 1.53 -20.23
C LEU A 105 -9.07 0.32 -19.29
N MET A 106 -8.05 -0.54 -19.36
CA MET A 106 -7.88 -1.67 -18.46
C MET A 106 -7.58 -1.23 -17.03
N HIS A 107 -6.82 -0.14 -16.89
CA HIS A 107 -6.44 0.43 -15.60
C HIS A 107 -7.61 1.18 -14.94
N ASP A 108 -8.25 2.09 -15.68
CA ASP A 108 -9.40 2.86 -15.22
C ASP A 108 -10.57 2.75 -16.21
N PRO A 109 -11.57 1.91 -15.94
CA PRO A 109 -12.75 1.76 -16.80
C PRO A 109 -13.55 3.04 -17.02
N MET A 110 -13.39 4.02 -16.11
CA MET A 110 -14.09 5.30 -16.19
C MET A 110 -13.24 6.38 -16.86
N SER A 111 -12.05 6.05 -17.36
CA SER A 111 -11.14 6.99 -18.01
C SER A 111 -11.78 7.73 -19.19
N LEU A 112 -12.68 7.08 -19.93
CA LEU A 112 -13.44 7.69 -21.04
C LEU A 112 -14.12 9.02 -20.64
N PHE A 113 -14.55 9.15 -19.37
CA PHE A 113 -15.32 10.27 -18.87
C PHE A 113 -14.48 11.32 -18.12
N ARG A 114 -13.14 11.18 -18.13
CA ARG A 114 -12.24 12.02 -17.33
C ARG A 114 -11.43 13.04 -18.11
N PHE A 115 -11.78 13.25 -19.38
CA PHE A 115 -11.08 14.20 -20.25
C PHE A 115 -11.81 15.55 -20.37
N GLU A 116 -12.71 15.84 -19.44
CA GLU A 116 -13.46 17.11 -19.32
C GLU A 116 -14.11 17.55 -20.66
N GLU A 117 -13.73 18.70 -21.21
CA GLU A 117 -14.24 19.26 -22.48
C GLU A 117 -13.59 18.64 -23.73
N HIS A 118 -12.60 17.77 -23.55
CA HIS A 118 -11.81 17.23 -24.66
C HIS A 118 -12.44 15.97 -25.25
N ASP A 119 -12.18 15.76 -26.53
CA ASP A 119 -12.67 14.60 -27.25
C ASP A 119 -11.76 13.39 -27.07
N VAL A 120 -12.36 12.20 -27.13
CA VAL A 120 -11.68 10.91 -26.99
C VAL A 120 -11.80 10.12 -28.29
N PHE A 121 -10.72 9.50 -28.73
CA PHE A 121 -10.68 8.64 -29.90
C PHE A 121 -10.21 7.22 -29.51
N LEU A 122 -10.96 6.22 -29.94
CA LEU A 122 -10.61 4.82 -29.74
C LEU A 122 -10.23 4.16 -31.06
N PRO A 123 -8.95 3.76 -31.22
CA PRO A 123 -8.52 2.90 -32.33
C PRO A 123 -9.28 1.56 -32.33
N MET A 124 -9.55 0.98 -33.49
CA MET A 124 -10.24 -0.30 -33.59
C MET A 124 -9.44 -1.42 -32.91
N ILE A 125 -8.13 -1.39 -33.01
CA ILE A 125 -7.25 -2.36 -32.35
C ILE A 125 -7.38 -2.35 -30.84
N THR A 126 -7.67 -1.20 -30.22
CA THR A 126 -7.94 -1.09 -28.78
C THR A 126 -9.17 -1.93 -28.38
N LEU A 127 -10.21 -1.92 -29.21
CA LEU A 127 -11.41 -2.73 -28.96
C LEU A 127 -11.14 -4.23 -29.10
N GLU A 128 -10.33 -4.63 -30.08
CA GLU A 128 -9.91 -6.03 -30.28
C GLU A 128 -9.08 -6.55 -29.11
N GLU A 129 -8.14 -5.75 -28.61
CA GLU A 129 -7.36 -6.11 -27.42
C GLU A 129 -8.23 -6.21 -26.15
N LEU A 130 -9.18 -5.30 -25.97
CA LEU A 130 -10.15 -5.41 -24.88
C LEU A 130 -10.93 -6.72 -24.96
N ASP A 131 -11.34 -7.16 -26.15
CA ASP A 131 -12.04 -8.43 -26.33
C ASP A 131 -11.18 -9.63 -25.93
N GLY A 132 -9.90 -9.60 -26.24
CA GLY A 132 -8.94 -10.62 -25.82
C GLY A 132 -8.85 -10.77 -24.30
N HIS A 133 -8.99 -9.68 -23.55
CA HIS A 133 -8.87 -9.64 -22.10
C HIS A 133 -10.20 -9.80 -21.33
N LYS A 134 -11.34 -10.02 -22.00
CA LYS A 134 -12.66 -10.22 -21.34
C LYS A 134 -12.78 -11.51 -20.54
N LYS A 135 -11.95 -12.53 -20.83
CA LYS A 135 -12.04 -13.87 -20.26
C LYS A 135 -11.39 -13.95 -18.88
N GLY A 136 -11.96 -14.74 -17.99
CA GLY A 136 -11.42 -15.02 -16.66
C GLY A 136 -12.01 -14.18 -15.54
N MET A 137 -11.47 -14.36 -14.33
CA MET A 137 -11.92 -13.70 -13.09
C MET A 137 -10.95 -12.62 -12.61
N SER A 138 -9.91 -12.31 -13.37
CA SER A 138 -8.93 -11.27 -13.05
C SER A 138 -9.59 -9.90 -12.93
N GLU A 139 -8.92 -8.97 -12.27
CA GLU A 139 -9.38 -7.59 -12.16
C GLU A 139 -9.40 -6.90 -13.51
N VAL A 140 -8.37 -7.16 -14.34
CA VAL A 140 -8.31 -6.69 -15.72
C VAL A 140 -9.55 -7.14 -16.50
N ALA A 141 -9.94 -8.42 -16.44
CA ALA A 141 -11.13 -8.90 -17.11
C ALA A 141 -12.44 -8.25 -16.62
N ARG A 142 -12.49 -7.85 -15.33
CA ARG A 142 -13.64 -7.10 -14.78
C ARG A 142 -13.67 -5.67 -15.29
N SER A 143 -12.50 -5.01 -15.31
CA SER A 143 -12.35 -3.65 -15.85
C SER A 143 -12.75 -3.61 -17.32
N VAL A 144 -12.26 -4.56 -18.12
CA VAL A 144 -12.62 -4.70 -19.53
C VAL A 144 -14.13 -4.91 -19.73
N ARG A 145 -14.76 -5.77 -18.93
CA ARG A 145 -16.22 -5.96 -19.00
C ARG A 145 -16.99 -4.69 -18.59
N GLN A 146 -16.45 -3.88 -17.69
CA GLN A 146 -17.04 -2.59 -17.32
C GLN A 146 -16.93 -1.61 -18.47
N VAL A 147 -15.71 -1.42 -19.04
CA VAL A 147 -15.50 -0.57 -20.25
C VAL A 147 -16.45 -0.97 -21.36
N SER A 148 -16.53 -2.28 -21.67
CA SER A 148 -17.42 -2.77 -22.74
C SER A 148 -18.88 -2.41 -22.51
N ARG A 149 -19.36 -2.45 -21.26
CA ARG A 149 -20.74 -2.04 -20.94
C ARG A 149 -20.95 -0.53 -21.11
N GLU A 150 -19.97 0.29 -20.72
CA GLU A 150 -20.07 1.73 -20.92
C GLU A 150 -20.03 2.10 -22.41
N LEU A 151 -19.18 1.43 -23.18
CA LEU A 151 -19.13 1.62 -24.63
C LEU A 151 -20.43 1.18 -25.32
N ASP A 152 -21.02 0.05 -24.90
CA ASP A 152 -22.29 -0.43 -25.41
C ASP A 152 -23.43 0.55 -25.09
N ALA A 153 -23.47 1.07 -23.87
CA ALA A 153 -24.46 2.08 -23.46
C ALA A 153 -24.33 3.39 -24.27
N LEU A 154 -23.10 3.86 -24.54
CA LEU A 154 -22.84 5.01 -25.37
C LEU A 154 -23.27 4.76 -26.82
N ALA A 155 -22.92 3.60 -27.40
CA ALA A 155 -23.27 3.23 -28.74
C ALA A 155 -24.79 3.11 -28.94
N ALA A 156 -25.50 2.51 -27.96
CA ALA A 156 -26.96 2.39 -28.00
C ALA A 156 -27.66 3.74 -28.04
N LEU A 157 -27.16 4.75 -27.30
CA LEU A 157 -27.72 6.10 -27.30
C LEU A 157 -27.42 6.88 -28.59
N ALA A 158 -26.34 6.52 -29.30
CA ALA A 158 -25.94 7.16 -30.55
C ALA A 158 -26.58 6.53 -31.79
N THR A 159 -27.19 5.36 -31.65
CA THR A 159 -27.84 4.63 -32.75
C THR A 159 -29.23 5.20 -32.99
N LYS A 160 -29.45 5.80 -34.16
CA LYS A 160 -30.76 6.24 -34.66
C LYS A 160 -31.09 5.40 -35.89
N ASP A 161 -32.30 4.84 -35.95
CA ASP A 161 -32.80 4.02 -37.08
C ASP A 161 -31.87 2.84 -37.46
N GLY A 162 -31.15 2.26 -36.47
CA GLY A 162 -30.25 1.14 -36.70
C GLY A 162 -28.86 1.53 -37.23
N GLN A 163 -28.57 2.81 -37.42
CA GLN A 163 -27.26 3.32 -37.86
C GLN A 163 -26.67 4.25 -36.81
N MET A 164 -25.39 4.04 -36.51
CA MET A 164 -24.59 4.92 -35.64
C MET A 164 -23.83 5.91 -36.52
N ASP A 165 -24.05 7.20 -36.32
CA ASP A 165 -23.23 8.24 -36.95
C ASP A 165 -21.89 8.38 -36.19
N ALA A 166 -20.94 7.56 -36.56
CA ALA A 166 -19.63 7.55 -35.94
C ALA A 166 -18.78 8.79 -36.27
N GLN A 167 -19.12 9.56 -37.32
CA GLN A 167 -18.40 10.78 -37.71
C GLN A 167 -18.84 11.98 -36.87
N ALA A 168 -20.09 12.02 -36.44
CA ALA A 168 -20.59 13.10 -35.58
C ALA A 168 -20.04 13.05 -34.14
N GLY A 169 -19.49 11.88 -33.73
CA GLY A 169 -19.02 11.62 -32.37
C GLY A 169 -20.15 11.51 -31.36
N ILE A 170 -19.98 10.63 -30.36
CA ILE A 170 -20.96 10.35 -29.32
C ILE A 170 -20.72 11.26 -28.12
N PRO A 171 -21.65 12.11 -27.69
CA PRO A 171 -21.46 12.94 -26.51
C PRO A 171 -21.27 12.08 -25.25
N LEU A 172 -20.14 12.20 -24.57
CA LEU A 172 -19.82 11.43 -23.36
C LEU A 172 -20.78 11.71 -22.21
N ALA A 173 -21.33 12.92 -22.13
CA ALA A 173 -22.32 13.30 -21.12
C ALA A 173 -23.67 12.56 -21.24
N SER A 174 -23.93 11.86 -22.36
CA SER A 174 -25.22 11.20 -22.63
C SER A 174 -25.54 10.04 -21.67
N THR A 175 -24.54 9.42 -21.04
CA THR A 175 -24.69 8.36 -20.03
C THR A 175 -24.75 8.87 -18.59
N GLY A 176 -24.99 10.17 -18.39
CA GLY A 176 -25.16 10.76 -17.06
C GLY A 176 -23.88 11.36 -16.46
N HIS A 177 -22.74 11.25 -17.13
CA HIS A 177 -21.45 11.82 -16.73
C HIS A 177 -21.35 13.30 -17.14
N ARG A 178 -22.02 14.19 -16.40
CA ARG A 178 -22.15 15.63 -16.73
C ARG A 178 -20.83 16.39 -16.80
N GLU A 179 -19.77 15.83 -16.23
CA GLU A 179 -18.41 16.42 -16.23
C GLU A 179 -17.66 16.17 -17.53
N ALA A 180 -18.08 15.15 -18.32
CA ALA A 180 -17.47 14.79 -19.59
C ALA A 180 -18.15 15.55 -20.74
N GLY A 181 -17.69 16.79 -21.01
CA GLY A 181 -18.24 17.66 -22.05
C GLY A 181 -17.82 17.30 -23.47
N GLY A 182 -16.82 16.44 -23.65
CA GLY A 182 -16.29 15.99 -24.93
C GLY A 182 -17.13 14.90 -25.61
N LYS A 183 -16.65 14.45 -26.75
CA LYS A 183 -17.25 13.40 -27.56
C LYS A 183 -16.32 12.21 -27.71
N LEU A 184 -16.91 11.02 -27.86
CA LEU A 184 -16.22 9.78 -28.20
C LEU A 184 -16.28 9.54 -29.70
N PHE A 185 -15.13 9.26 -30.30
CA PHE A 185 -14.98 8.86 -31.70
C PHE A 185 -14.38 7.47 -31.78
N PHE A 186 -14.82 6.68 -32.75
CA PHE A 186 -14.25 5.37 -33.09
C PHE A 186 -13.55 5.44 -34.44
N GLN A 187 -12.53 4.61 -34.59
CA GLN A 187 -11.93 4.39 -35.91
C GLN A 187 -12.92 3.62 -36.79
N THR A 188 -13.52 4.28 -37.78
CA THR A 188 -14.48 3.67 -38.72
C THR A 188 -13.94 3.47 -40.10
N THR A 189 -12.81 4.10 -40.44
CA THR A 189 -12.16 4.01 -41.74
C THR A 189 -10.78 3.43 -41.61
N PHE A 190 -10.34 2.73 -42.63
CA PHE A 190 -8.96 2.28 -42.72
C PHE A 190 -8.05 3.53 -42.85
N LEU A 191 -7.14 3.67 -41.89
CA LEU A 191 -6.16 4.75 -41.90
C LEU A 191 -4.88 4.18 -42.54
N ASP A 192 -4.48 4.73 -43.67
CA ASP A 192 -3.21 4.35 -44.28
C ASP A 192 -2.07 5.09 -43.59
N PHE A 193 -1.14 4.33 -43.00
CA PHE A 193 0.03 4.91 -42.34
C PHE A 193 1.27 4.09 -42.63
N LYS A 194 2.41 4.77 -42.77
CA LYS A 194 3.72 4.15 -42.93
C LYS A 194 4.56 4.36 -41.68
N LEU A 195 4.73 3.29 -40.94
CA LEU A 195 5.66 3.29 -39.82
C LEU A 195 7.11 3.17 -40.30
N PRO A 196 8.08 3.69 -39.54
CA PRO A 196 9.50 3.48 -39.85
C PRO A 196 9.84 2.00 -39.96
N PRO A 197 10.83 1.62 -40.83
CA PRO A 197 11.16 0.23 -41.13
C PRO A 197 11.54 -0.63 -39.92
N GLY A 198 11.87 -0.04 -38.79
CA GLY A 198 12.21 -0.74 -37.54
C GLY A 198 11.02 -1.13 -36.66
N LEU A 199 9.80 -0.73 -37.01
CA LEU A 199 8.60 -1.02 -36.21
C LEU A 199 7.71 -2.04 -36.91
N PRO A 200 7.54 -3.28 -36.38
CA PRO A 200 6.65 -4.30 -36.97
C PRO A 200 5.21 -3.81 -37.00
N GLN A 201 4.56 -3.85 -38.16
CA GLN A 201 3.18 -3.37 -38.33
C GLN A 201 2.13 -4.20 -37.59
N GLY A 202 2.43 -5.48 -37.27
CA GLY A 202 1.48 -6.41 -36.64
C GLY A 202 1.32 -6.24 -35.12
N LYS A 203 2.07 -5.36 -34.49
CA LYS A 203 1.90 -5.10 -33.04
C LYS A 203 0.85 -4.01 -32.79
N ALA A 204 -0.05 -4.26 -31.85
CA ALA A 204 -1.13 -3.33 -31.48
C ALA A 204 -0.62 -1.93 -31.14
N ASP A 205 0.41 -1.81 -30.28
CA ASP A 205 1.08 -0.55 -29.98
C ASP A 205 1.45 0.25 -31.23
N ASN A 206 2.06 -0.43 -32.20
CA ASN A 206 2.53 0.22 -33.43
C ASN A 206 1.36 0.64 -34.31
N GLN A 207 0.26 -0.12 -34.32
CA GLN A 207 -0.97 0.27 -35.03
C GLN A 207 -1.59 1.51 -34.39
N ILE A 208 -1.64 1.61 -33.05
CA ILE A 208 -2.11 2.82 -32.35
C ILE A 208 -1.24 4.03 -32.71
N LEU A 209 0.10 3.87 -32.75
CA LEU A 209 1.01 4.95 -33.18
C LEU A 209 0.73 5.39 -34.62
N GLY A 210 0.46 4.45 -35.50
CA GLY A 210 0.07 4.74 -36.88
C GLY A 210 -1.24 5.51 -37.00
N VAL A 211 -2.24 5.14 -36.16
CA VAL A 211 -3.51 5.86 -36.08
C VAL A 211 -3.29 7.30 -35.60
N VAL A 212 -2.48 7.52 -34.55
CA VAL A 212 -2.15 8.87 -34.05
C VAL A 212 -1.48 9.72 -35.16
N GLN A 213 -0.53 9.12 -35.88
CA GLN A 213 0.15 9.80 -37.00
C GLN A 213 -0.84 10.20 -38.09
N SER A 214 -1.69 9.28 -38.56
CA SER A 214 -2.67 9.56 -39.61
C SER A 214 -3.68 10.61 -39.20
N LEU A 215 -4.19 10.56 -37.96
CA LEU A 215 -5.10 11.57 -37.44
C LEU A 215 -4.43 12.95 -37.41
N ARG A 216 -3.18 13.03 -37.03
CA ARG A 216 -2.42 14.27 -37.01
C ARG A 216 -2.22 14.85 -38.40
N GLU A 217 -1.89 14.02 -39.41
CA GLU A 217 -1.76 14.42 -40.78
C GLU A 217 -3.10 14.95 -41.35
N GLN A 218 -4.21 14.28 -41.05
CA GLN A 218 -5.56 14.76 -41.41
C GLN A 218 -5.90 16.11 -40.81
N GLN A 219 -5.47 16.36 -39.56
CA GLN A 219 -5.75 17.64 -38.87
C GLN A 219 -4.90 18.80 -39.40
N GLN A 220 -3.72 18.55 -40.03
CA GLN A 220 -2.90 19.62 -40.61
C GLN A 220 -3.59 20.33 -41.78
N GLY A 221 -4.57 19.70 -42.44
CA GLY A 221 -5.37 20.29 -43.50
C GLY A 221 -6.75 20.81 -43.08
N ALA A 222 -7.11 20.70 -41.79
CA ALA A 222 -8.44 21.06 -41.33
C ALA A 222 -8.59 22.57 -41.08
N ALA A 223 -9.81 23.13 -41.31
CA ALA A 223 -10.11 24.53 -41.09
C ALA A 223 -9.96 24.96 -39.62
N SER A 224 -10.05 24.00 -38.66
CA SER A 224 -9.83 24.21 -37.23
C SER A 224 -9.03 23.00 -36.72
N PRO A 225 -7.69 23.02 -36.79
CA PRO A 225 -6.87 21.90 -36.38
C PRO A 225 -6.96 21.66 -34.87
N ARG A 226 -7.08 20.37 -34.48
CA ARG A 226 -7.05 19.93 -33.08
C ARG A 226 -5.69 19.32 -32.76
N ASP A 227 -5.24 19.50 -31.54
CA ASP A 227 -4.07 18.79 -31.04
C ASP A 227 -4.40 17.32 -30.81
N ILE A 228 -3.69 16.44 -31.49
CA ILE A 228 -3.82 14.98 -31.31
C ILE A 228 -2.76 14.52 -30.30
N VAL A 229 -3.20 13.90 -29.21
CA VAL A 229 -2.33 13.44 -28.11
C VAL A 229 -2.61 11.98 -27.80
N LEU A 230 -1.57 11.16 -27.83
CA LEU A 230 -1.65 9.77 -27.35
C LEU A 230 -1.66 9.76 -25.81
N VAL A 231 -2.57 9.00 -25.22
CA VAL A 231 -2.58 8.76 -23.77
C VAL A 231 -2.32 7.27 -23.53
N SER A 232 -1.25 6.97 -22.80
CA SER A 232 -0.86 5.60 -22.48
C SER A 232 -0.19 5.53 -21.12
N LYS A 233 -0.46 4.46 -20.37
CA LYS A 233 0.25 4.12 -19.11
C LYS A 233 1.60 3.43 -19.40
N ASP A 234 1.81 2.91 -20.61
CA ASP A 234 3.07 2.26 -20.99
C ASP A 234 4.13 3.31 -21.34
N ILE A 235 5.21 3.30 -20.55
CA ILE A 235 6.37 4.18 -20.77
C ILE A 235 6.99 3.94 -22.14
N ASN A 236 7.14 2.67 -22.57
CA ASN A 236 7.75 2.34 -23.86
C ASN A 236 6.92 2.85 -25.02
N MET A 237 5.59 2.78 -24.90
CA MET A 237 4.67 3.34 -25.90
C MET A 237 4.86 4.85 -26.02
N ARG A 238 4.94 5.57 -24.89
CA ARG A 238 5.18 7.02 -24.87
C ARG A 238 6.56 7.41 -25.41
N VAL A 239 7.59 6.60 -25.11
CA VAL A 239 8.95 6.81 -25.66
C VAL A 239 8.96 6.61 -27.16
N LYS A 240 8.34 5.55 -27.68
CA LYS A 240 8.19 5.32 -29.13
C LYS A 240 7.46 6.48 -29.80
N ALA A 241 6.33 6.93 -29.23
CA ALA A 241 5.58 8.05 -29.76
C ALA A 241 6.44 9.33 -29.86
N ARG A 242 7.15 9.68 -28.79
CA ARG A 242 8.04 10.86 -28.77
C ARG A 242 9.19 10.75 -29.78
N ALA A 243 9.76 9.56 -29.95
CA ALA A 243 10.79 9.31 -30.96
C ALA A 243 10.28 9.51 -32.40
N LEU A 244 8.98 9.29 -32.62
CA LEU A 244 8.29 9.57 -33.89
C LEU A 244 7.79 11.04 -34.00
N GLY A 245 8.08 11.89 -33.03
CA GLY A 245 7.59 13.27 -32.98
C GLY A 245 6.09 13.39 -32.70
N LEU A 246 5.47 12.34 -32.13
CA LEU A 246 4.06 12.33 -31.76
C LEU A 246 3.90 12.79 -30.29
N PRO A 247 2.97 13.71 -29.98
CA PRO A 247 2.65 14.08 -28.61
C PRO A 247 2.11 12.86 -27.84
N ALA A 248 2.69 12.58 -26.68
CA ALA A 248 2.26 11.48 -25.84
C ALA A 248 2.32 11.87 -24.35
N GLU A 249 1.22 11.62 -23.64
CA GLU A 249 1.02 11.93 -22.24
C GLU A 249 0.73 10.65 -21.43
N ASP A 250 1.10 10.65 -20.15
CA ASP A 250 0.66 9.63 -19.20
C ASP A 250 -0.78 9.92 -18.79
N TYR A 251 -1.54 8.89 -18.42
CA TYR A 251 -2.87 9.06 -17.85
C TYR A 251 -2.76 9.46 -16.38
N PHE A 252 -3.00 10.73 -16.06
CA PHE A 252 -2.77 11.32 -14.74
C PHE A 252 -4.01 11.39 -13.84
N ASN A 253 -5.22 11.24 -14.38
CA ASN A 253 -6.44 11.43 -13.60
C ASN A 253 -6.68 10.40 -12.50
N ASP A 254 -5.85 9.37 -12.42
CA ASP A 254 -5.83 8.39 -11.35
C ASP A 254 -4.86 8.77 -10.21
N LYS A 255 -4.02 9.78 -10.41
CA LYS A 255 -3.05 10.20 -9.41
C LYS A 255 -3.72 11.09 -8.35
N THR A 256 -3.54 10.73 -7.11
CA THR A 256 -3.99 11.51 -5.95
C THR A 256 -3.02 12.68 -5.68
N LEU A 257 -1.74 12.44 -5.97
CA LEU A 257 -0.65 13.42 -5.82
C LEU A 257 0.19 13.44 -7.10
N GLU A 258 0.58 14.63 -7.54
CA GLU A 258 1.47 14.81 -8.69
C GLU A 258 2.92 14.41 -8.38
N ASP A 259 3.30 14.48 -7.09
CA ASP A 259 4.63 14.15 -6.58
C ASP A 259 4.51 13.28 -5.31
N GLY A 260 5.10 12.08 -5.32
CA GLY A 260 5.12 11.18 -4.16
C GLY A 260 5.82 11.81 -2.93
N ASP A 261 6.76 12.73 -3.16
CA ASP A 261 7.48 13.46 -2.11
C ASP A 261 6.59 14.41 -1.30
N LEU A 262 5.36 14.67 -1.76
CA LEU A 262 4.39 15.54 -1.10
C LEU A 262 3.36 14.77 -0.26
N LEU A 263 3.53 13.45 -0.09
CA LEU A 263 2.62 12.68 0.75
C LEU A 263 2.66 13.21 2.20
N TYR A 264 1.48 13.42 2.76
CA TYR A 264 1.33 13.77 4.18
C TYR A 264 2.03 12.73 5.07
N THR A 265 3.00 13.17 5.85
CA THR A 265 3.83 12.27 6.69
C THR A 265 3.20 11.94 8.05
N GLY A 266 2.15 12.67 8.44
CA GLY A 266 1.54 12.57 9.76
C GLY A 266 2.31 13.30 10.87
N VAL A 267 3.46 13.90 10.55
CA VAL A 267 4.37 14.50 11.54
C VAL A 267 4.75 15.92 11.14
N LEU A 268 4.82 16.83 12.09
CA LEU A 268 5.24 18.21 11.91
C LEU A 268 6.29 18.58 12.97
N GLN A 269 7.43 19.07 12.52
CA GLN A 269 8.41 19.67 13.42
C GLN A 269 7.98 21.08 13.79
N LEU A 270 7.92 21.35 15.09
CA LEU A 270 7.63 22.70 15.60
C LEU A 270 8.89 23.59 15.45
N PRO A 271 8.73 24.90 15.22
CA PRO A 271 9.86 25.82 15.15
C PRO A 271 10.58 25.88 16.50
N ALA A 272 11.90 26.11 16.46
CA ALA A 272 12.74 26.12 17.68
C ALA A 272 12.29 27.17 18.72
N ASP A 273 11.70 28.28 18.26
CA ASP A 273 11.18 29.36 19.08
C ASP A 273 9.69 29.17 19.50
N PHE A 274 9.18 27.93 19.39
CA PHE A 274 7.79 27.60 19.71
C PHE A 274 7.36 28.04 21.11
N TRP A 275 8.20 27.78 22.12
CA TRP A 275 7.89 28.16 23.50
C TRP A 275 7.90 29.67 23.71
N ASP A 276 8.81 30.38 23.05
CA ASP A 276 8.89 31.86 23.14
C ASP A 276 7.68 32.53 22.53
N ARG A 277 7.18 31.99 21.41
CA ARG A 277 6.02 32.53 20.71
C ARG A 277 4.69 32.20 21.37
N HIS A 278 4.54 31.01 21.92
CA HIS A 278 3.26 30.49 22.39
C HIS A 278 3.17 30.40 23.91
N GLY A 279 4.30 30.29 24.63
CA GLY A 279 4.31 29.99 26.06
C GLY A 279 3.54 30.99 26.94
N LYS A 280 3.52 32.28 26.58
CA LYS A 280 2.80 33.33 27.34
C LYS A 280 1.27 33.27 27.22
N THR A 281 0.75 32.73 26.13
CA THR A 281 -0.68 32.68 25.82
C THR A 281 -1.26 31.25 25.87
N MET A 282 -0.43 30.29 26.20
CA MET A 282 -0.77 28.87 26.22
C MET A 282 -1.44 28.50 27.55
N GLU A 283 -2.59 27.85 27.44
CA GLU A 283 -3.21 27.17 28.58
C GLU A 283 -2.70 25.73 28.65
N SER A 284 -2.41 25.25 29.85
CA SER A 284 -2.02 23.85 30.08
C SER A 284 -2.77 23.23 31.23
N TRP A 285 -3.14 21.94 31.08
CA TRP A 285 -3.77 21.15 32.13
C TRP A 285 -3.35 19.69 32.05
N GLN A 286 -3.56 18.94 33.11
CA GLN A 286 -3.30 17.51 33.16
C GLN A 286 -4.60 16.73 33.28
N GLN A 287 -4.73 15.66 32.48
CA GLN A 287 -5.89 14.78 32.50
C GLN A 287 -5.49 13.39 32.03
N GLY A 288 -5.88 12.34 32.74
CA GLY A 288 -5.64 10.95 32.34
C GLY A 288 -4.15 10.58 32.13
N GLY A 289 -3.24 11.22 32.89
CA GLY A 289 -1.79 11.00 32.76
C GLY A 289 -1.14 11.71 31.59
N HIS A 290 -1.89 12.54 30.86
CA HIS A 290 -1.40 13.36 29.76
C HIS A 290 -1.45 14.84 30.13
N THR A 291 -0.48 15.62 29.60
CA THR A 291 -0.53 17.08 29.62
C THR A 291 -1.12 17.57 28.31
N PHE A 292 -2.04 18.50 28.43
CA PHE A 292 -2.68 19.15 27.29
C PHE A 292 -2.21 20.59 27.22
N TYR A 293 -1.98 21.08 26.00
CA TYR A 293 -1.60 22.45 25.71
C TYR A 293 -2.58 23.03 24.69
N ARG A 294 -3.30 24.09 25.08
CA ARG A 294 -4.12 24.85 24.13
C ARG A 294 -3.30 25.99 23.57
N ILE A 295 -3.10 25.98 22.26
CA ILE A 295 -2.33 26.97 21.53
C ILE A 295 -3.23 27.77 20.59
N SER A 296 -2.86 29.02 20.33
CA SER A 296 -3.48 29.89 19.34
C SER A 296 -2.40 30.52 18.47
N GLY A 297 -2.77 31.03 17.29
CA GLY A 297 -1.85 31.77 16.44
C GLY A 297 -1.61 31.16 15.06
N PRO A 298 -0.58 31.64 14.32
CA PRO A 298 -0.40 31.34 12.91
C PRO A 298 -0.06 29.87 12.58
N LEU A 299 0.33 29.08 13.59
CA LEU A 299 0.61 27.64 13.44
C LEU A 299 -0.66 26.81 13.26
N VAL A 300 -1.78 27.23 13.88
CA VAL A 300 -3.01 26.42 13.95
C VAL A 300 -3.57 26.04 12.56
N PRO A 301 -3.60 26.90 11.53
CA PRO A 301 -4.08 26.54 10.20
C PRO A 301 -3.24 25.45 9.50
N ALA A 302 -1.99 25.24 9.92
CA ALA A 302 -1.11 24.21 9.36
C ALA A 302 -1.27 22.85 10.06
N LEU A 303 -2.00 22.80 11.18
CA LEU A 303 -2.20 21.58 11.97
C LEU A 303 -3.39 20.78 11.44
N MET A 304 -3.33 19.46 11.64
CA MET A 304 -4.43 18.53 11.35
C MET A 304 -4.71 17.67 12.59
N ILE A 305 -5.96 17.27 12.79
CA ILE A 305 -6.33 16.35 13.87
C ILE A 305 -5.55 15.05 13.70
N ASN A 306 -5.08 14.49 14.80
CA ASN A 306 -4.24 13.30 14.89
C ASN A 306 -2.83 13.43 14.26
N GLN A 307 -2.43 14.62 13.82
CA GLN A 307 -1.07 14.90 13.42
C GLN A 307 -0.15 14.93 14.65
N PHE A 308 1.02 14.30 14.55
CA PHE A 308 2.06 14.39 15.56
C PHE A 308 2.88 15.67 15.37
N VAL A 309 3.21 16.29 16.50
CA VAL A 309 4.11 17.45 16.53
C VAL A 309 5.25 17.15 17.47
N TYR A 310 6.45 17.59 17.09
CA TYR A 310 7.62 17.42 17.96
C TYR A 310 8.52 18.67 17.95
N LEU A 311 9.18 18.87 19.08
CA LEU A 311 10.22 19.87 19.26
C LEU A 311 11.41 19.21 19.92
N GLU A 312 12.55 19.26 19.26
CA GLU A 312 13.83 18.78 19.75
C GLU A 312 14.83 19.93 19.66
N VAL A 313 15.17 20.53 20.79
CA VAL A 313 16.15 21.62 20.89
C VAL A 313 17.30 21.16 21.78
N PRO A 314 18.56 21.32 21.38
CA PRO A 314 19.70 20.96 22.21
C PRO A 314 19.64 21.64 23.58
N GLY A 315 19.79 20.86 24.65
CA GLY A 315 19.77 21.37 26.04
C GLY A 315 18.39 21.56 26.65
N ALA A 316 17.29 21.28 25.93
CA ALA A 316 15.93 21.30 26.46
C ALA A 316 15.29 19.91 26.38
N ALA A 317 14.29 19.66 27.26
CA ALA A 317 13.51 18.43 27.20
C ALA A 317 12.68 18.41 25.89
N PRO A 318 12.69 17.30 25.14
CA PRO A 318 11.91 17.19 23.91
C PRO A 318 10.42 17.22 24.20
N LEU A 319 9.65 17.86 23.32
CA LEU A 319 8.19 17.79 23.32
C LEU A 319 7.74 16.83 22.23
N TYR A 320 6.95 15.83 22.60
CA TYR A 320 6.22 14.96 21.68
C TYR A 320 4.74 15.02 22.01
N ALA A 321 3.94 15.48 21.07
CA ALA A 321 2.51 15.62 21.27
C ALA A 321 1.73 15.26 20.01
N ARG A 322 0.43 15.04 20.15
CA ARG A 322 -0.52 14.83 19.06
C ARG A 322 -1.59 15.91 19.12
N VAL A 323 -2.00 16.40 17.98
CA VAL A 323 -3.12 17.33 17.85
C VAL A 323 -4.40 16.58 18.16
N ALA A 324 -5.02 16.88 19.30
CA ALA A 324 -6.23 16.23 19.77
C ALA A 324 -7.50 16.91 19.26
N GLU A 325 -7.47 18.24 19.15
CA GLU A 325 -8.64 19.03 18.77
C GLU A 325 -8.20 20.30 18.04
N ILE A 326 -9.02 20.75 17.09
CA ILE A 326 -8.86 22.03 16.41
C ILE A 326 -10.22 22.72 16.43
N THR A 327 -10.31 23.89 17.09
CA THR A 327 -11.54 24.67 17.18
C THR A 327 -11.28 26.11 16.75
N GLY A 328 -11.71 26.45 15.56
CA GLY A 328 -11.52 27.80 15.01
C GLY A 328 -10.04 28.19 14.90
N LYS A 329 -9.58 29.12 15.77
CA LYS A 329 -8.20 29.62 15.79
C LYS A 329 -7.33 28.97 16.89
N THR A 330 -7.81 27.92 17.54
CA THR A 330 -7.11 27.24 18.62
C THR A 330 -6.93 25.76 18.30
N ALA A 331 -5.82 25.17 18.76
CA ALA A 331 -5.58 23.74 18.73
C ALA A 331 -5.16 23.24 20.11
N VAL A 332 -5.55 22.01 20.40
CA VAL A 332 -5.17 21.30 21.63
C VAL A 332 -4.15 20.23 21.28
N LEU A 333 -2.98 20.31 21.87
CA LEU A 333 -1.91 19.32 21.79
C LEU A 333 -1.96 18.45 23.04
N ARG A 334 -1.96 17.11 22.86
CA ARG A 334 -1.89 16.12 23.95
C ARG A 334 -0.54 15.44 23.93
N THR A 335 0.17 15.42 25.08
CA THR A 335 1.44 14.68 25.20
C THR A 335 1.23 13.20 25.00
N LEU A 336 2.26 12.53 24.48
CA LEU A 336 2.22 11.12 24.13
C LEU A 336 2.58 10.22 25.31
N ARG A 337 2.09 8.99 25.28
CA ARG A 337 2.64 7.92 26.09
C ARG A 337 4.00 7.53 25.54
N ASP A 338 4.97 7.36 26.44
CA ASP A 338 6.31 6.96 26.06
C ASP A 338 6.43 5.42 26.02
N TYR A 339 6.49 4.88 24.82
CA TYR A 339 6.69 3.45 24.57
C TYR A 339 8.17 3.06 24.39
N THR A 340 9.13 3.96 24.64
CA THR A 340 10.55 3.61 24.58
C THR A 340 10.99 2.82 25.82
N HIS A 341 10.26 2.94 26.91
CA HIS A 341 10.56 2.25 28.17
C HIS A 341 9.88 0.90 28.28
N GLY A 342 10.59 -0.12 28.80
CA GLY A 342 10.10 -1.48 28.94
C GLY A 342 8.79 -1.62 29.75
N LYS A 343 8.54 -0.72 30.74
CA LYS A 343 7.26 -0.74 31.50
C LYS A 343 6.03 -0.39 30.64
N ASN A 344 6.21 0.24 29.50
CA ASN A 344 5.14 0.57 28.55
C ASN A 344 5.22 -0.30 27.30
N ALA A 345 6.02 -1.38 27.31
CA ALA A 345 6.10 -2.30 26.19
C ALA A 345 4.72 -2.84 25.82
N VAL A 346 4.45 -2.92 24.52
CA VAL A 346 3.24 -3.51 23.97
C VAL A 346 3.60 -4.92 23.52
N TRP A 347 3.12 -5.94 24.20
CA TRP A 347 3.51 -7.34 23.95
C TRP A 347 5.03 -7.52 23.82
N GLY A 348 5.80 -6.91 24.75
CA GLY A 348 7.25 -6.95 24.75
C GLY A 348 7.94 -6.06 23.72
N VAL A 349 7.20 -5.41 22.83
CA VAL A 349 7.74 -4.48 21.84
C VAL A 349 7.80 -3.06 22.42
N THR A 350 8.98 -2.45 22.33
CA THR A 350 9.23 -1.05 22.67
C THR A 350 9.57 -0.24 21.43
N ALA A 351 9.28 1.06 21.45
CA ALA A 351 9.69 1.96 20.39
C ALA A 351 11.21 2.23 20.48
N ARG A 352 11.91 2.15 19.37
CA ARG A 352 13.35 2.43 19.25
C ARG A 352 13.65 3.85 18.78
N ASN A 353 12.67 4.50 18.17
CA ASN A 353 12.74 5.87 17.70
C ASN A 353 11.38 6.57 17.87
N ARG A 354 11.33 7.89 17.61
CA ARG A 354 10.12 8.69 17.83
C ARG A 354 8.98 8.30 16.89
N GLU A 355 9.26 7.96 15.64
CA GLU A 355 8.23 7.58 14.65
C GLU A 355 7.56 6.27 15.08
N GLN A 356 8.32 5.30 15.60
CA GLN A 356 7.77 4.08 16.19
C GLN A 356 6.93 4.38 17.44
N ASN A 357 7.36 5.34 18.27
CA ASN A 357 6.57 5.80 19.41
C ASN A 357 5.25 6.43 18.95
N PHE A 358 5.27 7.23 17.90
CA PHE A 358 4.06 7.81 17.30
C PHE A 358 3.11 6.72 16.77
N ALA A 359 3.66 5.75 16.03
CA ALA A 359 2.89 4.62 15.51
C ALA A 359 2.22 3.82 16.64
N LEU A 360 2.92 3.50 17.72
CA LEU A 360 2.34 2.79 18.87
C LEU A 360 1.24 3.63 19.56
N ASN A 361 1.40 4.95 19.66
CA ASN A 361 0.36 5.83 20.19
C ASN A 361 -0.92 5.83 19.34
N LEU A 362 -0.82 5.70 18.00
CA LEU A 362 -2.00 5.51 17.14
C LEU A 362 -2.59 4.11 17.25
N LEU A 363 -1.74 3.09 17.17
CA LEU A 363 -2.18 1.70 17.18
C LEU A 363 -2.95 1.33 18.44
N MET A 364 -2.48 1.83 19.60
CA MET A 364 -3.09 1.59 20.91
C MET A 364 -4.24 2.55 21.24
N ASP A 365 -4.46 3.61 20.45
CA ASP A 365 -5.57 4.54 20.70
C ASP A 365 -6.91 3.89 20.32
N PRO A 366 -7.83 3.75 21.28
CA PRO A 366 -9.16 3.21 21.05
C PRO A 366 -10.02 4.02 20.07
N GLU A 367 -9.79 5.32 19.96
CA GLU A 367 -10.59 6.23 19.12
C GLU A 367 -10.12 6.27 17.67
N CYS A 368 -8.98 5.65 17.34
CA CYS A 368 -8.49 5.55 15.97
C CYS A 368 -8.99 4.27 15.31
N ASP A 369 -9.96 4.37 14.41
CA ASP A 369 -10.53 3.24 13.67
C ASP A 369 -9.75 2.90 12.40
N PHE A 370 -9.10 3.90 11.78
CA PHE A 370 -8.34 3.73 10.55
C PHE A 370 -6.92 4.30 10.69
N ILE A 371 -5.92 3.45 10.48
CA ILE A 371 -4.51 3.81 10.63
C ILE A 371 -3.74 3.41 9.37
N THR A 372 -2.87 4.30 8.93
CA THR A 372 -1.93 4.03 7.84
C THR A 372 -0.50 4.22 8.33
N LEU A 373 0.35 3.21 8.14
CA LEU A 373 1.77 3.25 8.44
C LEU A 373 2.57 3.01 7.16
N THR A 374 3.28 4.03 6.73
CA THR A 374 4.18 3.93 5.57
C THR A 374 5.64 3.93 6.01
N GLY A 375 6.52 3.47 5.15
CA GLY A 375 7.97 3.47 5.39
C GLY A 375 8.66 2.28 4.75
N THR A 376 9.97 2.35 4.66
CA THR A 376 10.80 1.31 4.05
C THR A 376 10.71 -0.03 4.81
N ALA A 377 11.16 -1.12 4.18
CA ALA A 377 11.23 -2.43 4.84
C ALA A 377 12.14 -2.34 6.09
N GLY A 378 11.84 -3.14 7.12
CA GLY A 378 12.62 -3.15 8.38
C GLY A 378 12.34 -2.01 9.36
N THR A 379 11.35 -1.15 9.10
CA THR A 379 10.93 -0.09 10.05
C THR A 379 10.06 -0.58 11.21
N GLY A 380 9.73 -1.89 11.25
CA GLY A 380 8.95 -2.52 12.32
C GLY A 380 7.42 -2.37 12.21
N LYS A 381 6.90 -1.92 11.06
CA LYS A 381 5.44 -1.73 10.85
C LYS A 381 4.61 -2.94 11.26
N THR A 382 4.90 -4.09 10.69
CA THR A 382 4.14 -5.33 10.90
C THR A 382 4.28 -5.82 12.33
N LEU A 383 5.49 -5.81 12.90
CA LEU A 383 5.77 -6.22 14.27
C LEU A 383 4.97 -5.38 15.29
N MET A 384 5.05 -4.05 15.19
CA MET A 384 4.31 -3.14 16.09
C MET A 384 2.79 -3.30 15.97
N THR A 385 2.30 -3.49 14.74
CA THR A 385 0.87 -3.66 14.48
C THR A 385 0.35 -4.98 15.04
N LEU A 386 1.10 -6.07 14.90
CA LEU A 386 0.75 -7.36 15.49
C LEU A 386 0.79 -7.30 17.02
N ALA A 387 1.83 -6.69 17.61
CA ALA A 387 1.93 -6.50 19.06
C ALA A 387 0.73 -5.71 19.60
N ALA A 388 0.37 -4.61 18.97
CA ALA A 388 -0.78 -3.80 19.33
C ALA A 388 -2.11 -4.54 19.14
N GLY A 389 -2.23 -5.33 18.08
CA GLY A 389 -3.41 -6.16 17.82
C GLY A 389 -3.57 -7.25 18.87
N LEU A 390 -2.49 -7.97 19.22
CA LEU A 390 -2.51 -9.01 20.26
C LEU A 390 -2.86 -8.45 21.64
N SER A 391 -2.28 -7.32 22.04
CA SER A 391 -2.63 -6.66 23.31
C SER A 391 -4.12 -6.35 23.36
N GLN A 392 -4.69 -5.76 22.28
CA GLN A 392 -6.10 -5.39 22.27
C GLN A 392 -7.07 -6.57 22.09
N VAL A 393 -6.60 -7.72 21.58
CA VAL A 393 -7.41 -8.94 21.44
C VAL A 393 -7.35 -9.79 22.71
N LEU A 394 -6.17 -9.98 23.30
CA LEU A 394 -5.94 -10.91 24.40
C LEU A 394 -6.03 -10.23 25.78
N ASP A 395 -5.39 -9.05 25.94
CA ASP A 395 -5.33 -8.34 27.21
C ASP A 395 -6.58 -7.48 27.40
N ASP A 396 -6.86 -6.56 26.48
CA ASP A 396 -7.98 -5.61 26.57
C ASP A 396 -9.33 -6.23 26.15
N ARG A 397 -9.31 -7.34 25.40
CA ARG A 397 -10.50 -8.02 24.84
C ARG A 397 -11.41 -7.10 24.02
N ARG A 398 -10.82 -6.09 23.41
CA ARG A 398 -11.52 -5.09 22.62
C ARG A 398 -11.96 -5.66 21.28
N TYR A 399 -11.10 -6.47 20.65
CA TYR A 399 -11.39 -7.16 19.40
C TYR A 399 -11.44 -8.67 19.63
N THR A 400 -12.17 -9.37 18.78
CA THR A 400 -12.36 -10.83 18.91
C THR A 400 -11.22 -11.62 18.27
N GLU A 401 -10.64 -11.11 17.21
CA GLU A 401 -9.54 -11.72 16.45
C GLU A 401 -8.81 -10.67 15.59
N ILE A 402 -7.61 -11.00 15.17
CA ILE A 402 -6.83 -10.25 14.19
C ILE A 402 -7.06 -10.91 12.83
N ILE A 403 -7.49 -10.13 11.84
CA ILE A 403 -7.54 -10.57 10.45
C ILE A 403 -6.34 -9.96 9.72
N VAL A 404 -5.48 -10.81 9.17
CA VAL A 404 -4.34 -10.39 8.36
C VAL A 404 -4.65 -10.67 6.91
N THR A 405 -4.48 -9.67 6.05
CA THR A 405 -4.49 -9.84 4.60
C THR A 405 -3.25 -9.19 4.01
N ARG A 406 -2.63 -9.84 3.07
CA ARG A 406 -1.52 -9.30 2.30
C ARG A 406 -1.92 -9.18 0.84
N VAL A 407 -1.56 -8.07 0.23
CA VAL A 407 -1.71 -7.90 -1.21
C VAL A 407 -0.59 -8.67 -1.89
N THR A 408 -0.95 -9.68 -2.66
CA THR A 408 0.00 -10.48 -3.44
C THR A 408 -0.07 -10.07 -4.89
N VAL A 409 1.05 -9.66 -5.45
CA VAL A 409 1.23 -9.50 -6.89
C VAL A 409 1.99 -10.72 -7.37
N PRO A 410 1.46 -11.50 -8.34
CA PRO A 410 2.20 -12.63 -8.88
C PRO A 410 3.47 -12.10 -9.55
N VAL A 411 4.62 -12.53 -9.04
CA VAL A 411 5.93 -12.25 -9.65
C VAL A 411 6.21 -13.41 -10.61
N GLY A 412 5.93 -13.21 -11.90
CA GLY A 412 6.10 -14.21 -12.95
C GLY A 412 4.79 -14.69 -13.56
N ASP A 413 4.88 -15.66 -14.48
CA ASP A 413 3.72 -16.29 -15.11
C ASP A 413 2.74 -16.81 -14.07
N ASP A 414 1.45 -16.57 -14.31
CA ASP A 414 0.34 -16.95 -13.43
C ASP A 414 0.54 -18.40 -12.95
N ILE A 415 0.91 -18.56 -11.68
CA ILE A 415 1.07 -19.88 -11.06
C ILE A 415 -0.31 -20.51 -10.97
N GLY A 416 -0.91 -20.82 -12.05
CA GLY A 416 -2.16 -21.48 -12.27
C GLY A 416 -3.00 -21.79 -11.01
N PHE A 417 -4.09 -22.45 -11.15
CA PHE A 417 -4.96 -22.89 -10.05
C PHE A 417 -4.21 -23.88 -9.13
N LEU A 418 -3.55 -23.38 -8.07
CA LEU A 418 -3.00 -24.26 -7.04
C LEU A 418 -4.17 -25.02 -6.37
N PRO A 419 -4.20 -26.34 -6.39
CA PRO A 419 -5.16 -27.12 -5.63
C PRO A 419 -4.86 -26.94 -4.12
N GLY A 420 -5.90 -26.80 -3.30
CA GLY A 420 -5.75 -26.68 -1.86
C GLY A 420 -6.75 -25.69 -1.25
N ASN A 421 -6.83 -25.72 0.08
CA ASN A 421 -7.64 -24.75 0.83
C ASN A 421 -7.01 -23.35 0.84
N GLU A 422 -7.71 -22.35 1.37
CA GLU A 422 -7.25 -20.95 1.39
C GLU A 422 -5.93 -20.78 2.16
N GLU A 423 -5.77 -21.52 3.26
CA GLU A 423 -4.58 -21.47 4.12
C GLU A 423 -3.35 -22.06 3.43
N GLU A 424 -3.52 -23.15 2.69
CA GLU A 424 -2.44 -23.78 1.91
C GLU A 424 -1.95 -22.87 0.77
N LYS A 425 -2.87 -22.16 0.12
CA LYS A 425 -2.53 -21.18 -0.94
C LYS A 425 -1.80 -19.96 -0.40
N MET A 426 -2.04 -19.61 0.85
CA MET A 426 -1.39 -18.50 1.54
C MET A 426 -0.08 -18.92 2.24
N GLY A 427 0.24 -20.23 2.27
CA GLY A 427 1.44 -20.80 2.92
C GLY A 427 2.75 -20.07 2.60
N PRO A 428 3.10 -19.80 1.34
CA PRO A 428 4.32 -19.07 0.99
C PRO A 428 4.41 -17.65 1.60
N TRP A 429 3.26 -17.05 1.91
CA TRP A 429 3.17 -15.71 2.48
C TRP A 429 3.17 -15.70 4.01
N MET A 430 3.05 -16.88 4.63
CA MET A 430 3.06 -17.05 6.08
C MET A 430 4.44 -16.79 6.69
N GLY A 431 5.53 -17.05 5.98
CA GLY A 431 6.89 -16.97 6.52
C GLY A 431 7.19 -15.61 7.18
N ALA A 432 6.93 -14.51 6.50
CA ALA A 432 7.16 -13.18 7.06
C ALA A 432 6.27 -12.86 8.29
N LEU A 433 5.08 -13.45 8.37
CA LEU A 433 4.22 -13.33 9.54
C LEU A 433 4.73 -14.20 10.68
N ASP A 434 5.13 -15.45 10.39
CA ASP A 434 5.68 -16.40 11.37
C ASP A 434 6.97 -15.85 12.00
N ASP A 435 7.87 -15.23 11.22
CA ASP A 435 9.07 -14.56 11.74
C ASP A 435 8.72 -13.47 12.77
N ASN A 436 7.70 -12.65 12.50
CA ASN A 436 7.25 -11.64 13.45
C ASN A 436 6.62 -12.27 14.70
N LEU A 437 5.84 -13.34 14.54
CA LEU A 437 5.23 -14.07 15.66
C LEU A 437 6.30 -14.77 16.52
N GLU A 438 7.35 -15.29 15.92
CA GLU A 438 8.48 -15.86 16.66
C GLU A 438 9.18 -14.81 17.53
N VAL A 439 9.39 -13.60 16.99
CA VAL A 439 9.95 -12.48 17.77
C VAL A 439 9.03 -12.15 18.95
N LEU A 440 7.72 -12.07 18.73
CA LEU A 440 6.74 -11.76 19.78
C LEU A 440 6.66 -12.88 20.84
N ALA A 441 6.81 -14.13 20.44
CA ALA A 441 6.81 -15.27 21.37
C ALA A 441 8.06 -15.35 22.26
N ARG A 442 9.20 -14.82 21.78
CA ARG A 442 10.47 -14.80 22.54
C ARG A 442 10.50 -13.75 23.65
N THR A 443 9.61 -12.75 23.60
CA THR A 443 9.61 -11.64 24.57
C THR A 443 9.16 -12.06 25.98
N ASP A 444 8.52 -13.21 26.13
CA ASP A 444 8.20 -13.79 27.44
C ASP A 444 9.33 -14.71 27.94
N ALA A 445 10.44 -14.10 28.31
CA ALA A 445 11.64 -14.82 28.79
C ALA A 445 11.42 -15.57 30.09
N SER A 446 10.33 -15.30 30.83
CA SER A 446 10.00 -15.95 32.11
C SER A 446 9.18 -17.23 31.94
N ALA A 447 8.56 -17.46 30.80
CA ALA A 447 7.77 -18.66 30.54
C ALA A 447 8.68 -19.81 30.06
N GLY A 448 8.60 -20.97 30.73
CA GLY A 448 9.26 -22.20 30.27
C GLY A 448 8.77 -22.65 28.88
N GLU A 449 9.42 -23.66 28.29
CA GLU A 449 9.07 -24.17 26.94
C GLU A 449 7.57 -24.48 26.74
N TRP A 450 6.93 -25.06 27.75
CA TRP A 450 5.50 -25.36 27.74
C TRP A 450 4.63 -24.09 27.74
N GLY A 451 5.01 -23.08 28.50
CA GLY A 451 4.30 -21.79 28.52
C GLY A 451 4.39 -21.08 27.16
N ARG A 452 5.55 -21.11 26.54
CA ARG A 452 5.78 -20.55 25.19
C ARG A 452 4.98 -21.28 24.11
N ALA A 453 4.92 -22.62 24.15
CA ALA A 453 4.11 -23.39 23.22
C ALA A 453 2.62 -23.07 23.35
N ALA A 454 2.09 -23.03 24.57
CA ALA A 454 0.70 -22.69 24.83
C ALA A 454 0.35 -21.24 24.39
N THR A 455 1.27 -20.30 24.62
CA THR A 455 1.11 -18.91 24.16
C THR A 455 1.09 -18.83 22.63
N ASN A 456 1.97 -19.57 21.94
CA ASN A 456 2.00 -19.61 20.48
C ASN A 456 0.70 -20.18 19.89
N ASP A 457 0.16 -21.26 20.45
CA ASP A 457 -1.10 -21.83 19.98
C ASP A 457 -2.27 -20.87 20.22
N LEU A 458 -2.29 -20.16 21.35
CA LEU A 458 -3.28 -19.14 21.65
C LEU A 458 -3.20 -17.97 20.66
N VAL A 459 -2.00 -17.45 20.40
CA VAL A 459 -1.74 -16.37 19.45
C VAL A 459 -2.21 -16.77 18.05
N ARG A 460 -1.78 -17.95 17.57
CA ARG A 460 -2.21 -18.47 16.26
C ARG A 460 -3.72 -18.68 16.18
N SER A 461 -4.39 -19.06 17.26
CA SER A 461 -5.85 -19.21 17.28
C SER A 461 -6.59 -17.90 17.07
N LYS A 462 -5.96 -16.76 17.44
CA LYS A 462 -6.55 -15.40 17.34
C LYS A 462 -6.20 -14.67 16.03
N ILE A 463 -5.24 -15.16 15.27
CA ILE A 463 -4.85 -14.58 13.99
C ILE A 463 -5.47 -15.39 12.86
N LYS A 464 -6.22 -14.74 11.99
CA LYS A 464 -6.85 -15.34 10.80
C LYS A 464 -6.30 -14.69 9.55
N ILE A 465 -5.67 -15.48 8.71
CA ILE A 465 -5.18 -15.02 7.42
C ILE A 465 -6.28 -15.20 6.39
N LYS A 466 -6.55 -14.15 5.62
CA LYS A 466 -7.59 -14.18 4.59
C LYS A 466 -7.10 -13.48 3.33
N SER A 467 -7.36 -14.09 2.18
CA SER A 467 -7.08 -13.42 0.92
C SER A 467 -8.10 -12.30 0.65
N LEU A 468 -7.69 -11.28 -0.10
CA LEU A 468 -8.53 -10.14 -0.48
C LEU A 468 -9.85 -10.56 -1.15
N ASN A 469 -9.83 -11.63 -1.92
CA ASN A 469 -11.01 -12.12 -2.62
C ASN A 469 -12.10 -12.64 -1.67
N PHE A 470 -11.69 -13.27 -0.57
CA PHE A 470 -12.62 -13.79 0.45
C PHE A 470 -13.09 -12.72 1.43
N MET A 471 -12.45 -11.56 1.46
CA MET A 471 -12.92 -10.42 2.24
C MET A 471 -14.11 -9.70 1.57
N ARG A 472 -14.36 -9.94 0.27
CA ARG A 472 -15.49 -9.36 -0.46
C ARG A 472 -16.81 -10.00 0.01
N GLY A 473 -17.84 -9.18 0.22
CA GLY A 473 -19.18 -9.65 0.63
C GLY A 473 -19.36 -9.90 2.13
N ARG A 474 -18.34 -9.71 2.97
CA ARG A 474 -18.43 -9.85 4.43
C ARG A 474 -18.21 -8.51 5.11
N THR A 475 -18.87 -8.29 6.24
CA THR A 475 -18.66 -7.14 7.13
C THR A 475 -17.81 -7.59 8.31
N PHE A 476 -16.81 -6.80 8.68
CA PHE A 476 -16.00 -7.05 9.87
C PHE A 476 -16.68 -6.40 11.07
N LEU A 477 -16.91 -7.16 12.12
CA LEU A 477 -17.50 -6.68 13.37
C LEU A 477 -16.55 -6.98 14.52
N ASN A 478 -16.16 -5.99 15.29
CA ASN A 478 -15.26 -6.12 16.44
C ASN A 478 -13.93 -6.83 16.06
N LYS A 479 -13.34 -6.47 14.91
CA LYS A 479 -12.12 -7.08 14.40
C LYS A 479 -10.98 -6.07 14.36
N PHE A 480 -9.76 -6.57 14.58
CA PHE A 480 -8.54 -5.85 14.25
C PHE A 480 -8.07 -6.34 12.89
N VAL A 481 -8.13 -5.50 11.87
CA VAL A 481 -7.81 -5.87 10.48
C VAL A 481 -6.49 -5.25 10.07
N LEU A 482 -5.52 -6.06 9.68
CA LEU A 482 -4.22 -5.66 9.16
C LEU A 482 -4.18 -5.93 7.65
N ILE A 483 -3.92 -4.89 6.88
CA ILE A 483 -3.73 -4.96 5.43
C ILE A 483 -2.27 -4.68 5.15
N ASP A 484 -1.50 -5.71 4.82
CA ASP A 484 -0.07 -5.61 4.51
C ASP A 484 0.14 -5.40 3.01
N GLU A 485 1.27 -4.77 2.63
CA GLU A 485 1.62 -4.38 1.26
C GLU A 485 0.50 -3.55 0.57
N ALA A 486 -0.14 -2.68 1.33
CA ALA A 486 -1.30 -1.92 0.89
C ALA A 486 -1.00 -0.92 -0.25
N GLN A 487 0.29 -0.59 -0.51
CA GLN A 487 0.70 0.22 -1.66
C GLN A 487 0.34 -0.45 -3.00
N ASN A 488 0.19 -1.77 -3.00
CA ASN A 488 -0.16 -2.53 -4.19
C ASN A 488 -1.67 -2.57 -4.49
N LEU A 489 -2.50 -1.92 -3.67
CA LEU A 489 -3.93 -1.76 -3.90
C LEU A 489 -4.24 -0.57 -4.80
N THR A 490 -5.20 -0.74 -5.70
CA THR A 490 -5.83 0.39 -6.38
C THR A 490 -6.73 1.17 -5.41
N PRO A 491 -7.04 2.46 -5.66
CA PRO A 491 -7.99 3.23 -4.86
C PRO A 491 -9.37 2.56 -4.72
N LYS A 492 -9.83 1.88 -5.77
CA LYS A 492 -11.10 1.13 -5.78
C LYS A 492 -11.06 -0.10 -4.86
N GLN A 493 -9.96 -0.84 -4.86
CA GLN A 493 -9.76 -1.98 -3.95
C GLN A 493 -9.68 -1.50 -2.50
N MET A 494 -8.89 -0.46 -2.23
CA MET A 494 -8.78 0.16 -0.91
C MET A 494 -10.14 0.59 -0.39
N LYS A 495 -10.91 1.35 -1.18
CA LYS A 495 -12.29 1.73 -0.83
C LYS A 495 -13.15 0.52 -0.50
N THR A 496 -13.07 -0.54 -1.32
CA THR A 496 -13.86 -1.76 -1.12
C THR A 496 -13.55 -2.43 0.22
N LEU A 497 -12.29 -2.44 0.66
CA LEU A 497 -11.87 -3.03 1.94
C LEU A 497 -12.32 -2.16 3.12
N ILE A 498 -12.07 -0.85 3.07
CA ILE A 498 -12.41 0.07 4.16
C ILE A 498 -13.92 0.08 4.40
N THR A 499 -14.74 0.06 3.36
CA THR A 499 -16.21 0.05 3.49
C THR A 499 -16.78 -1.25 4.07
N ARG A 500 -15.94 -2.25 4.36
CA ARG A 500 -16.32 -3.48 5.07
C ARG A 500 -16.16 -3.38 6.58
N ALA A 501 -15.53 -2.31 7.08
CA ALA A 501 -15.48 -2.05 8.51
C ALA A 501 -16.89 -1.86 9.05
N GLY A 502 -17.32 -2.75 9.92
CA GLY A 502 -18.53 -2.60 10.73
C GLY A 502 -18.18 -2.07 12.11
N PRO A 503 -19.18 -1.90 12.99
CA PRO A 503 -18.97 -1.39 14.32
C PRO A 503 -17.87 -2.11 15.10
N GLY A 504 -17.06 -1.32 15.83
CA GLY A 504 -15.97 -1.82 16.66
C GLY A 504 -14.79 -2.41 15.90
N THR A 505 -14.61 -2.10 14.61
CA THR A 505 -13.51 -2.61 13.80
C THR A 505 -12.45 -1.53 13.62
N LYS A 506 -11.19 -1.92 13.82
CA LYS A 506 -10.00 -1.12 13.47
C LYS A 506 -9.34 -1.69 12.23
N ILE A 507 -9.01 -0.84 11.27
CA ILE A 507 -8.25 -1.21 10.07
C ILE A 507 -6.89 -0.51 10.10
N VAL A 508 -5.83 -1.29 9.92
CA VAL A 508 -4.45 -0.81 9.81
C VAL A 508 -3.89 -1.20 8.46
N CYS A 509 -3.50 -0.20 7.66
CA CYS A 509 -2.87 -0.41 6.36
C CYS A 509 -1.37 -0.15 6.47
N LEU A 510 -0.57 -1.13 6.09
CA LEU A 510 0.89 -1.06 6.07
C LEU A 510 1.39 -1.04 4.63
N GLY A 511 2.42 -0.25 4.35
CA GLY A 511 3.01 -0.26 3.02
C GLY A 511 4.34 0.47 2.89
N ASN A 512 4.98 0.21 1.75
CA ASN A 512 6.18 0.89 1.31
C ASN A 512 5.96 1.42 -0.11
N LEU A 513 5.80 2.74 -0.26
CA LEU A 513 5.50 3.34 -1.57
C LEU A 513 6.64 3.19 -2.58
N ALA A 514 7.88 3.01 -2.11
CA ALA A 514 9.01 2.73 -2.99
C ALA A 514 9.00 1.29 -3.58
N GLN A 515 8.11 0.40 -3.06
CA GLN A 515 8.00 -0.99 -3.48
C GLN A 515 6.59 -1.28 -4.01
N ILE A 516 6.24 -0.67 -5.13
CA ILE A 516 4.98 -0.93 -5.83
C ILE A 516 5.24 -1.95 -6.93
N ASP A 517 4.74 -3.17 -6.74
CA ASP A 517 4.91 -4.29 -7.68
C ASP A 517 3.72 -4.41 -8.64
N THR A 518 2.59 -3.78 -8.32
CA THR A 518 1.40 -3.83 -9.17
C THR A 518 1.61 -3.04 -10.46
N PRO A 519 1.48 -3.67 -11.64
CA PRO A 519 1.63 -2.98 -12.90
C PRO A 519 0.75 -1.73 -12.99
N TYR A 520 1.29 -0.67 -13.59
CA TYR A 520 0.62 0.62 -13.81
C TYR A 520 0.26 1.43 -12.57
N LEU A 521 0.51 0.92 -11.35
CA LEU A 521 0.44 1.74 -10.15
C LEU A 521 1.73 2.55 -9.96
N THR A 522 1.57 3.75 -9.45
CA THR A 522 2.66 4.65 -9.05
C THR A 522 2.42 5.11 -7.62
N GLU A 523 3.39 5.74 -6.99
CA GLU A 523 3.24 6.32 -5.64
C GLU A 523 2.01 7.23 -5.56
N GLY A 524 1.80 8.09 -6.57
CA GLY A 524 0.66 9.02 -6.62
C GLY A 524 -0.69 8.35 -6.89
N SER A 525 -0.74 7.17 -7.52
CA SER A 525 -1.97 6.45 -7.88
C SER A 525 -2.29 5.27 -6.95
N SER A 526 -1.39 4.93 -6.03
CA SER A 526 -1.60 3.87 -5.05
C SER A 526 -2.84 4.11 -4.19
N GLY A 527 -3.59 3.04 -3.92
CA GLY A 527 -4.71 3.09 -2.99
C GLY A 527 -4.31 3.49 -1.57
N LEU A 528 -3.07 3.20 -1.16
CA LEU A 528 -2.53 3.64 0.13
C LEU A 528 -2.35 5.16 0.16
N THR A 529 -1.72 5.75 -0.87
CA THR A 529 -1.59 7.20 -1.02
C THR A 529 -2.95 7.90 -1.04
N TYR A 530 -3.90 7.33 -1.80
CA TYR A 530 -5.27 7.82 -1.84
C TYR A 530 -5.92 7.81 -0.45
N ALA A 531 -5.75 6.75 0.33
CA ALA A 531 -6.32 6.64 1.67
C ALA A 531 -5.67 7.65 2.62
N VAL A 532 -4.33 7.79 2.62
CA VAL A 532 -3.62 8.79 3.43
C VAL A 532 -4.14 10.20 3.14
N ASP A 533 -4.27 10.58 1.88
CA ASP A 533 -4.74 11.92 1.50
C ASP A 533 -6.19 12.17 1.92
N ARG A 534 -7.08 11.20 1.75
CA ARG A 534 -8.52 11.36 2.03
C ARG A 534 -8.88 11.28 3.50
N PHE A 535 -8.09 10.57 4.30
CA PHE A 535 -8.33 10.42 5.74
C PHE A 535 -7.52 11.37 6.62
N LYS A 536 -6.61 12.19 6.04
CA LYS A 536 -5.88 13.22 6.81
C LYS A 536 -6.83 14.17 7.49
N GLY A 537 -6.62 14.39 8.79
CA GLY A 537 -7.47 15.26 9.59
C GLY A 537 -8.84 14.67 10.01
N TRP A 538 -9.16 13.43 9.65
CA TRP A 538 -10.34 12.75 10.16
C TRP A 538 -10.11 12.36 11.64
N PRO A 539 -11.04 12.69 12.59
CA PRO A 539 -10.83 12.47 14.03
C PRO A 539 -10.55 11.02 14.42
N HIS A 540 -11.06 10.04 13.67
CA HIS A 540 -10.86 8.61 13.93
C HIS A 540 -9.83 7.98 12.98
N GLY A 541 -9.01 8.78 12.31
CA GLY A 541 -7.95 8.33 11.40
C GLY A 541 -6.59 8.88 11.81
N GLY A 542 -5.54 8.10 11.57
CA GLY A 542 -4.17 8.53 11.82
C GLY A 542 -3.19 7.99 10.79
N HIS A 543 -2.12 8.75 10.57
CA HIS A 543 -1.05 8.38 9.67
C HIS A 543 0.32 8.67 10.27
N VAL A 544 1.28 7.77 10.04
CA VAL A 544 2.71 8.00 10.33
C VAL A 544 3.56 7.39 9.23
N THR A 545 4.49 8.20 8.71
CA THR A 545 5.59 7.71 7.89
C THR A 545 6.80 7.41 8.77
N LEU A 546 7.25 6.17 8.78
CA LEU A 546 8.43 5.70 9.50
C LEU A 546 9.66 5.88 8.59
N ALA A 547 10.40 6.96 8.82
CA ALA A 547 11.53 7.34 7.97
C ALA A 547 12.77 6.47 8.21
N ARG A 548 12.95 5.94 9.43
CA ARG A 548 14.15 5.18 9.82
C ARG A 548 13.82 3.71 10.06
N GLY A 549 14.50 2.83 9.32
CA GLY A 549 14.54 1.39 9.59
C GLY A 549 15.63 1.06 10.61
N GLU A 550 15.33 0.15 11.52
CA GLU A 550 16.33 -0.46 12.43
C GLU A 550 16.89 -1.72 11.74
N ARG A 551 17.68 -1.51 10.70
CA ARG A 551 18.25 -2.59 9.89
C ARG A 551 19.65 -3.00 10.39
N SER A 552 20.12 -4.14 9.90
CA SER A 552 21.52 -4.49 10.04
C SER A 552 22.41 -3.57 9.18
N ARG A 553 23.65 -3.38 9.58
CA ARG A 553 24.63 -2.61 8.78
C ARG A 553 24.72 -3.04 7.32
N LEU A 554 24.51 -4.34 7.06
CA LEU A 554 24.49 -4.89 5.70
C LEU A 554 23.27 -4.43 4.92
N ALA A 555 22.08 -4.45 5.55
CA ALA A 555 20.84 -4.05 4.88
C ALA A 555 20.77 -2.54 4.63
N ASP A 556 21.34 -1.72 5.53
CA ASP A 556 21.45 -0.28 5.33
C ASP A 556 22.39 0.04 4.16
N PHE A 557 23.58 -0.56 4.16
CA PHE A 557 24.54 -0.37 3.08
C PHE A 557 23.98 -0.84 1.73
N ALA A 558 23.32 -2.01 1.69
CA ALA A 558 22.72 -2.51 0.46
C ALA A 558 21.62 -1.57 -0.09
N SER A 559 20.83 -0.94 0.80
CA SER A 559 19.79 0.01 0.39
C SER A 559 20.32 1.36 -0.10
N GLU A 560 21.58 1.68 0.19
CA GLU A 560 22.26 2.90 -0.28
C GLU A 560 22.98 2.68 -1.63
N VAL A 561 23.44 1.46 -1.89
CA VAL A 561 24.36 1.17 -3.00
C VAL A 561 23.69 0.40 -4.14
N LEU A 562 22.64 -0.36 -3.87
CA LEU A 562 21.85 -1.14 -4.84
C LEU A 562 20.51 -0.46 -5.16
#